data_343934b42763b6d5e2f72668975d7984
#
_entry.id   343934b42763b6d5e2f72668975d7984
#
_cell.length_a   1.000
_cell.length_b   1.000
_cell.length_c   1.000
_cell.angle_alpha   90.00
_cell.angle_beta   90.00
_cell.angle_gamma   90.00
#
_symmetry.space_group_name_H-M   'P 1'
#
loop_
_entity.id
_entity.type
_entity.pdbx_description
1 polymer ?
#
loop_
_entity_poly.entity_id
_entity_poly.type
_entity_poly.pdbx_seq_one_letter_code
_entity_poly.pdbx_strand_id
1 'polypeptide(L)'
;MKTDKTLLKEINKSNDKLENKFNKIDEWIIPRDRFSFYLTHDYHSYFAAFPPQIVSKLLEKYSKEGDTFLDPFMGGGSSIVEGFRAKRKTIGSDISNFSKFLCQTKSKPIRINKKEFDLILNKIKKDIITKKSNDYKNFRYHIPSVTNIDKWFIRESKFDLAILLHHIRKIENKSLQNFFLLCFSSIVRKVSNAKNLDQHLCIKKEKKIPDVYDTFEKKILLMEEQMKEFVKSLGALNKYSSPKLQAHDCRKLTEVVPKNSVDVVITSPPYGTGSKYTDVYRMSFDWLGLEKPIRKTSLEHNLDFAPELKKALEQIYLVLKKGKYCCFVYGDPSTENSLTQIAIDDAKSIGFTYEGLISCPIEKTVKNHHEKYRRYIPKDFILIFKK
;
A
#
# COMPACT_ATOMS: atom_id res chain seq x y z
N MET A 1 10.47 34.14 -10.15
CA MET A 1 9.72 32.97 -9.62
C MET A 1 8.26 33.13 -10.02
N LYS A 2 7.70 32.19 -10.80
CA LYS A 2 6.27 32.19 -11.11
C LYS A 2 5.49 32.00 -9.81
N THR A 3 4.42 32.76 -9.59
CA THR A 3 3.57 32.58 -8.40
C THR A 3 2.91 31.20 -8.43
N ASP A 4 2.64 30.58 -7.27
CA ASP A 4 1.97 29.27 -7.16
C ASP A 4 0.68 29.16 -7.97
N LYS A 5 -0.06 30.28 -8.08
CA LYS A 5 -1.29 30.37 -8.89
C LYS A 5 -1.04 30.24 -10.40
N THR A 6 0.08 30.76 -10.90
CA THR A 6 0.44 30.65 -12.32
C THR A 6 0.88 29.24 -12.67
N LEU A 7 1.66 28.60 -11.81
CA LEU A 7 2.09 27.21 -11.97
C LEU A 7 0.88 26.25 -11.96
N LEU A 8 -0.07 26.45 -11.04
CA LEU A 8 -1.31 25.67 -10.98
C LEU A 8 -2.17 25.83 -12.23
N LYS A 9 -2.27 27.05 -12.79
CA LYS A 9 -3.01 27.28 -14.04
C LYS A 9 -2.35 26.58 -15.23
N GLU A 10 -1.02 26.59 -15.32
CA GLU A 10 -0.29 25.89 -16.39
C GLU A 10 -0.46 24.38 -16.29
N ILE A 11 -0.38 23.81 -15.07
CA ILE A 11 -0.59 22.37 -14.82
C ILE A 11 -2.03 21.96 -15.18
N ASN A 12 -3.04 22.73 -14.76
CA ASN A 12 -4.43 22.45 -15.09
C ASN A 12 -4.67 22.50 -16.61
N LYS A 13 -4.16 23.53 -17.29
CA LYS A 13 -4.27 23.65 -18.76
C LYS A 13 -3.58 22.50 -19.49
N SER A 14 -2.48 21.99 -18.95
CA SER A 14 -1.79 20.82 -19.47
C SER A 14 -2.62 19.55 -19.31
N ASN A 15 -3.23 19.36 -18.13
CA ASN A 15 -4.09 18.21 -17.86
C ASN A 15 -5.36 18.20 -18.71
N ASP A 16 -5.99 19.36 -18.91
CA ASP A 16 -7.16 19.48 -19.78
C ASP A 16 -6.83 19.10 -21.24
N LYS A 17 -5.63 19.45 -21.72
CA LYS A 17 -5.14 18.99 -23.02
C LYS A 17 -4.94 17.47 -23.07
N LEU A 18 -4.41 16.87 -22.01
CA LEU A 18 -4.24 15.42 -21.90
C LEU A 18 -5.59 14.70 -21.85
N GLU A 19 -6.55 15.21 -21.09
CA GLU A 19 -7.90 14.66 -21.01
C GLU A 19 -8.58 14.62 -22.39
N ASN A 20 -8.49 15.72 -23.14
CA ASN A 20 -9.03 15.80 -24.50
C ASN A 20 -8.28 14.86 -25.47
N LYS A 21 -6.94 14.79 -25.37
CA LYS A 21 -6.11 13.92 -26.20
C LYS A 21 -6.43 12.43 -25.96
N PHE A 22 -6.72 12.05 -24.73
CA PHE A 22 -6.91 10.66 -24.32
C PHE A 22 -8.38 10.26 -24.15
N ASN A 23 -9.33 10.93 -24.78
CA ASN A 23 -10.75 10.57 -24.74
C ASN A 23 -11.29 10.41 -23.31
N LYS A 24 -11.41 11.54 -22.59
CA LYS A 24 -12.02 11.55 -21.24
C LYS A 24 -13.47 11.10 -21.33
N ILE A 25 -13.79 9.99 -20.64
CA ILE A 25 -15.13 9.40 -20.61
C ILE A 25 -15.89 9.72 -19.32
N ASP A 26 -15.19 10.12 -18.24
CA ASP A 26 -15.80 10.39 -16.94
C ASP A 26 -14.87 11.23 -16.05
N GLU A 27 -15.41 11.84 -14.99
CA GLU A 27 -14.66 12.53 -13.95
C GLU A 27 -15.21 12.16 -12.58
N TRP A 28 -14.33 11.69 -11.69
CA TRP A 28 -14.69 11.29 -10.34
C TRP A 28 -14.03 12.17 -9.30
N ILE A 29 -14.83 12.90 -8.55
CA ILE A 29 -14.35 13.65 -7.39
C ILE A 29 -14.26 12.65 -6.22
N ILE A 30 -13.04 12.40 -5.77
CA ILE A 30 -12.76 11.48 -4.66
C ILE A 30 -12.17 12.30 -3.51
N PRO A 31 -12.85 12.39 -2.36
CA PRO A 31 -12.31 13.05 -1.18
C PRO A 31 -10.96 12.45 -0.78
N ARG A 32 -9.97 13.30 -0.52
CA ARG A 32 -8.63 12.89 -0.08
C ARG A 32 -8.27 13.57 1.23
N ASP A 33 -9.11 13.34 2.22
CA ASP A 33 -8.90 13.78 3.58
C ASP A 33 -8.38 12.63 4.46
N ARG A 34 -8.25 12.91 5.77
CA ARG A 34 -7.84 11.90 6.75
C ARG A 34 -8.83 10.74 6.90
N PHE A 35 -10.07 10.88 6.41
CA PHE A 35 -11.12 9.86 6.45
C PHE A 35 -11.19 9.03 5.17
N SER A 36 -10.37 9.34 4.17
CA SER A 36 -10.32 8.59 2.92
C SER A 36 -9.86 7.15 3.11
N PHE A 37 -9.11 6.88 4.19
CA PHE A 37 -8.67 5.54 4.57
C PHE A 37 -9.43 5.08 5.79
N TYR A 38 -10.45 4.26 5.60
CA TYR A 38 -11.34 3.70 6.61
C TYR A 38 -11.05 2.22 6.90
N LEU A 39 -11.62 1.67 7.96
CA LEU A 39 -11.49 0.28 8.36
C LEU A 39 -9.99 -0.15 8.45
N THR A 40 -9.65 -1.26 7.82
CA THR A 40 -8.29 -1.81 7.84
C THR A 40 -7.30 -1.09 6.92
N HIS A 41 -7.78 -0.17 6.08
CA HIS A 41 -6.91 0.59 5.16
C HIS A 41 -5.88 1.45 5.91
N ASP A 42 -6.26 2.04 7.07
CA ASP A 42 -5.39 2.89 7.88
C ASP A 42 -4.39 2.12 8.77
N TYR A 43 -4.39 0.79 8.77
CA TYR A 43 -3.50 0.01 9.64
C TYR A 43 -2.02 0.33 9.44
N HIS A 44 -1.63 0.52 8.21
CA HIS A 44 -0.27 0.86 7.83
C HIS A 44 -0.26 1.80 6.64
N SER A 45 0.42 2.94 6.76
CA SER A 45 0.65 3.85 5.64
C SER A 45 1.40 3.14 4.52
N TYR A 46 0.88 3.22 3.31
CA TYR A 46 1.60 2.76 2.12
C TYR A 46 1.76 3.92 1.14
N PHE A 47 3.01 4.14 0.71
CA PHE A 47 3.34 5.25 -0.18
C PHE A 47 2.64 5.07 -1.53
N ALA A 48 2.07 6.15 -2.07
CA ALA A 48 1.32 6.13 -3.33
C ALA A 48 0.14 5.13 -3.39
N ALA A 49 -0.41 4.71 -2.23
CA ALA A 49 -1.66 3.97 -2.22
C ALA A 49 -2.79 4.84 -2.79
N PHE A 50 -3.52 4.31 -3.77
CA PHE A 50 -4.69 5.01 -4.27
C PHE A 50 -5.92 4.83 -3.35
N PRO A 51 -6.86 5.79 -3.35
CA PRO A 51 -8.00 5.76 -2.45
C PRO A 51 -8.87 4.51 -2.65
N PRO A 52 -9.29 3.83 -1.57
CA PRO A 52 -10.17 2.68 -1.65
C PRO A 52 -11.47 2.94 -2.42
N GLN A 53 -11.98 4.19 -2.36
CA GLN A 53 -13.19 4.61 -3.05
C GLN A 53 -13.08 4.49 -4.58
N ILE A 54 -11.90 4.68 -5.15
CA ILE A 54 -11.67 4.46 -6.58
C ILE A 54 -11.88 2.98 -6.90
N VAL A 55 -11.33 2.09 -6.09
CA VAL A 55 -11.48 0.64 -6.28
C VAL A 55 -12.93 0.22 -6.17
N SER A 56 -13.66 0.69 -5.13
CA SER A 56 -15.08 0.39 -4.95
C SER A 56 -15.90 0.78 -6.19
N LYS A 57 -15.72 2.01 -6.69
CA LYS A 57 -16.42 2.48 -7.91
C LYS A 57 -16.07 1.67 -9.15
N LEU A 58 -14.80 1.30 -9.33
CA LEU A 58 -14.37 0.47 -10.46
C LEU A 58 -14.94 -0.95 -10.37
N LEU A 59 -14.93 -1.57 -9.19
CA LEU A 59 -15.53 -2.89 -8.98
C LEU A 59 -17.04 -2.89 -9.26
N GLU A 60 -17.74 -1.85 -8.82
CA GLU A 60 -19.16 -1.67 -9.08
C GLU A 60 -19.46 -1.53 -10.59
N LYS A 61 -18.68 -0.71 -11.30
CA LYS A 61 -18.89 -0.41 -12.72
C LYS A 61 -18.47 -1.55 -13.65
N TYR A 62 -17.40 -2.28 -13.35
CA TYR A 62 -16.78 -3.25 -14.27
C TYR A 62 -16.83 -4.70 -13.83
N SER A 63 -17.47 -5.02 -12.71
CA SER A 63 -17.61 -6.39 -12.22
C SER A 63 -18.88 -6.58 -11.40
N LYS A 64 -19.22 -7.83 -11.10
CA LYS A 64 -20.35 -8.23 -10.24
C LYS A 64 -19.88 -9.16 -9.11
N GLU A 65 -20.72 -9.36 -8.11
CA GLU A 65 -20.47 -10.31 -7.03
C GLU A 65 -20.15 -11.71 -7.59
N GLY A 66 -19.11 -12.34 -7.03
CA GLY A 66 -18.62 -13.66 -7.47
C GLY A 66 -17.63 -13.63 -8.62
N ASP A 67 -17.46 -12.51 -9.33
CA ASP A 67 -16.44 -12.36 -10.36
C ASP A 67 -15.02 -12.48 -9.77
N THR A 68 -14.08 -12.94 -10.60
CA THR A 68 -12.65 -13.00 -10.26
C THR A 68 -12.00 -11.64 -10.52
N PHE A 69 -11.56 -11.01 -9.46
CA PHE A 69 -10.82 -9.74 -9.47
C PHE A 69 -9.33 -9.98 -9.23
N LEU A 70 -8.48 -9.30 -9.98
CA LEU A 70 -7.02 -9.37 -9.88
C LEU A 70 -6.40 -7.98 -9.73
N ASP A 71 -5.47 -7.85 -8.77
CA ASP A 71 -4.49 -6.76 -8.72
C ASP A 71 -3.06 -7.33 -8.73
N PRO A 72 -2.32 -7.20 -9.85
CA PRO A 72 -0.95 -7.69 -9.99
C PRO A 72 0.12 -6.76 -9.40
N PHE A 73 -0.28 -5.62 -8.81
CA PHE A 73 0.58 -4.66 -8.09
C PHE A 73 -0.08 -4.26 -6.77
N MET A 74 -0.49 -5.24 -5.95
CA MET A 74 -1.38 -5.04 -4.80
C MET A 74 -0.85 -4.10 -3.71
N GLY A 75 0.45 -3.83 -3.64
CA GLY A 75 1.10 -2.87 -2.75
C GLY A 75 0.59 -2.86 -1.32
N GLY A 76 -0.02 -1.75 -0.90
CA GLY A 76 -0.59 -1.56 0.44
C GLY A 76 -1.93 -2.24 0.70
N GLY A 77 -2.54 -2.87 -0.33
CA GLY A 77 -3.73 -3.71 -0.21
C GLY A 77 -5.07 -2.99 -0.29
N SER A 78 -5.13 -1.74 -0.75
CA SER A 78 -6.42 -1.03 -0.91
C SER A 78 -7.39 -1.82 -1.80
N SER A 79 -6.90 -2.28 -2.95
CA SER A 79 -7.66 -3.09 -3.90
C SER A 79 -8.11 -4.43 -3.32
N ILE A 80 -7.23 -5.09 -2.57
CA ILE A 80 -7.49 -6.41 -1.99
C ILE A 80 -8.60 -6.36 -0.94
N VAL A 81 -8.56 -5.36 -0.05
CA VAL A 81 -9.59 -5.16 0.97
C VAL A 81 -10.94 -4.86 0.32
N GLU A 82 -10.98 -3.96 -0.67
CA GLU A 82 -12.23 -3.61 -1.36
C GLU A 82 -12.76 -4.76 -2.22
N GLY A 83 -11.90 -5.48 -2.93
CA GLY A 83 -12.30 -6.68 -3.69
C GLY A 83 -12.95 -7.74 -2.81
N PHE A 84 -12.37 -7.99 -1.64
CA PHE A 84 -12.92 -8.91 -0.65
C PHE A 84 -14.26 -8.41 -0.08
N ARG A 85 -14.33 -7.13 0.32
CA ARG A 85 -15.58 -6.50 0.82
C ARG A 85 -16.69 -6.53 -0.23
N ALA A 86 -16.35 -6.30 -1.47
CA ALA A 86 -17.28 -6.33 -2.60
C ALA A 86 -17.63 -7.77 -3.05
N LYS A 87 -17.22 -8.80 -2.28
CA LYS A 87 -17.51 -10.22 -2.54
C LYS A 87 -17.01 -10.73 -3.90
N ARG A 88 -15.84 -10.24 -4.33
CA ARG A 88 -15.13 -10.77 -5.51
C ARG A 88 -14.19 -11.90 -5.07
N LYS A 89 -13.96 -12.86 -5.96
CA LYS A 89 -12.87 -13.84 -5.80
C LYS A 89 -11.55 -13.11 -6.04
N THR A 90 -11.00 -12.54 -4.96
CA THR A 90 -9.88 -11.61 -5.03
C THR A 90 -8.54 -12.34 -5.14
N ILE A 91 -7.75 -11.95 -6.12
CA ILE A 91 -6.37 -12.39 -6.33
C ILE A 91 -5.46 -11.16 -6.26
N GLY A 92 -4.38 -11.25 -5.49
CA GLY A 92 -3.36 -10.21 -5.41
C GLY A 92 -1.97 -10.77 -5.64
N SER A 93 -1.15 -10.04 -6.37
CA SER A 93 0.27 -10.33 -6.55
C SER A 93 1.11 -9.06 -6.33
N ASP A 94 2.30 -9.24 -5.81
CA ASP A 94 3.31 -8.18 -5.66
C ASP A 94 4.66 -8.86 -5.50
N ILE A 95 5.73 -8.26 -5.98
CA ILE A 95 7.08 -8.80 -5.79
C ILE A 95 7.55 -8.74 -4.33
N SER A 96 6.91 -7.92 -3.51
CA SER A 96 7.27 -7.65 -2.12
C SER A 96 6.58 -8.59 -1.13
N ASN A 97 7.36 -9.33 -0.36
CA ASN A 97 6.85 -10.09 0.80
C ASN A 97 6.17 -9.19 1.84
N PHE A 98 6.61 -7.93 1.95
CA PHE A 98 5.98 -6.96 2.83
C PHE A 98 4.57 -6.59 2.36
N SER A 99 4.39 -6.32 1.06
CA SER A 99 3.06 -6.09 0.46
C SER A 99 2.13 -7.28 0.68
N LYS A 100 2.61 -8.50 0.46
CA LYS A 100 1.84 -9.72 0.77
C LYS A 100 1.43 -9.78 2.24
N PHE A 101 2.35 -9.50 3.17
CA PHE A 101 2.06 -9.45 4.60
C PHE A 101 1.00 -8.40 4.96
N LEU A 102 1.11 -7.18 4.41
CA LEU A 102 0.12 -6.11 4.60
C LEU A 102 -1.26 -6.56 4.13
N CYS A 103 -1.35 -7.05 2.89
CA CYS A 103 -2.59 -7.48 2.27
C CYS A 103 -3.26 -8.63 3.04
N GLN A 104 -2.48 -9.65 3.41
CA GLN A 104 -2.97 -10.78 4.20
C GLN A 104 -3.56 -10.35 5.55
N THR A 105 -2.90 -9.41 6.22
CA THR A 105 -3.34 -8.96 7.55
C THR A 105 -4.54 -8.03 7.46
N LYS A 106 -4.54 -7.09 6.51
CA LYS A 106 -5.63 -6.13 6.32
C LYS A 106 -6.92 -6.78 5.82
N SER A 107 -6.84 -7.78 4.95
CA SER A 107 -8.03 -8.44 4.37
C SER A 107 -8.55 -9.62 5.17
N LYS A 108 -7.86 -10.03 6.25
CA LYS A 108 -8.29 -11.15 7.08
C LYS A 108 -9.14 -10.67 8.26
N PRO A 109 -10.44 -10.98 8.31
CA PRO A 109 -11.26 -10.68 9.48
C PRO A 109 -10.82 -11.51 10.69
N ILE A 110 -10.64 -10.85 11.83
CA ILE A 110 -10.22 -11.49 13.08
C ILE A 110 -11.21 -11.13 14.17
N ARG A 111 -11.78 -12.14 14.83
CA ARG A 111 -12.53 -11.94 16.07
C ARG A 111 -11.54 -11.93 17.23
N ILE A 112 -11.25 -10.76 17.75
CA ILE A 112 -10.28 -10.57 18.83
C ILE A 112 -10.93 -10.95 20.17
N ASN A 113 -10.32 -11.90 20.88
CA ASN A 113 -10.67 -12.17 22.27
C ASN A 113 -10.10 -11.06 23.15
N LYS A 114 -10.96 -10.24 23.74
CA LYS A 114 -10.56 -9.06 24.52
C LYS A 114 -9.69 -9.41 25.73
N LYS A 115 -9.99 -10.51 26.44
CA LYS A 115 -9.20 -10.96 27.60
C LYS A 115 -7.77 -11.32 27.20
N GLU A 116 -7.61 -12.09 26.12
CA GLU A 116 -6.30 -12.44 25.58
C GLU A 116 -5.53 -11.22 25.11
N PHE A 117 -6.19 -10.34 24.38
CA PHE A 117 -5.63 -9.08 23.88
C PHE A 117 -5.09 -8.19 25.00
N ASP A 118 -5.90 -7.94 26.05
CA ASP A 118 -5.51 -7.13 27.19
C ASP A 118 -4.39 -7.79 28.01
N LEU A 119 -4.40 -9.11 28.15
CA LEU A 119 -3.33 -9.84 28.82
C LEU A 119 -1.98 -9.67 28.10
N ILE A 120 -1.99 -9.74 26.76
CA ILE A 120 -0.79 -9.50 25.95
C ILE A 120 -0.27 -8.07 26.17
N LEU A 121 -1.12 -7.06 26.07
CA LEU A 121 -0.73 -5.66 26.25
C LEU A 121 -0.17 -5.42 27.66
N ASN A 122 -0.83 -5.92 28.69
CA ASN A 122 -0.39 -5.76 30.07
C ASN A 122 0.98 -6.42 30.32
N LYS A 123 1.22 -7.59 29.74
CA LYS A 123 2.51 -8.30 29.84
C LYS A 123 3.62 -7.50 29.18
N ILE A 124 3.40 -6.98 27.98
CA ILE A 124 4.36 -6.13 27.26
C ILE A 124 4.68 -4.88 28.07
N LYS A 125 3.63 -4.18 28.55
CA LYS A 125 3.76 -2.95 29.34
C LYS A 125 4.61 -3.16 30.59
N LYS A 126 4.26 -4.19 31.35
CA LYS A 126 4.98 -4.53 32.60
C LYS A 126 6.47 -4.80 32.33
N ASP A 127 6.79 -5.53 31.27
CA ASP A 127 8.18 -5.87 30.97
C ASP A 127 8.98 -4.65 30.52
N ILE A 128 8.42 -3.81 29.65
CA ILE A 128 9.05 -2.55 29.20
C ILE A 128 9.32 -1.64 30.42
N ILE A 129 8.32 -1.41 31.29
CA ILE A 129 8.49 -0.59 32.49
C ILE A 129 9.57 -1.15 33.40
N THR A 130 9.55 -2.46 33.65
CA THR A 130 10.56 -3.13 34.50
C THR A 130 11.97 -2.99 33.94
N LYS A 131 12.14 -3.12 32.60
CA LYS A 131 13.46 -2.97 31.98
C LYS A 131 13.93 -1.51 31.97
N LYS A 132 13.05 -0.56 31.73
CA LYS A 132 13.37 0.89 31.82
C LYS A 132 13.82 1.28 33.23
N SER A 133 13.09 0.88 34.28
CA SER A 133 13.41 1.21 35.68
C SER A 133 14.78 0.66 36.12
N ASN A 134 15.25 -0.41 35.48
CA ASN A 134 16.56 -1.03 35.72
C ASN A 134 17.62 -0.62 34.67
N ASP A 135 17.42 0.48 33.93
CA ASP A 135 18.29 0.95 32.86
C ASP A 135 18.70 -0.18 31.89
N TYR A 136 17.75 -1.07 31.57
CA TYR A 136 17.92 -2.23 30.68
C TYR A 136 19.08 -3.16 31.09
N LYS A 137 19.44 -3.23 32.35
CA LYS A 137 20.46 -4.15 32.86
C LYS A 137 20.08 -5.61 32.49
N ASN A 138 21.07 -6.39 32.10
CA ASN A 138 20.89 -7.78 31.65
C ASN A 138 19.90 -7.92 30.50
N PHE A 139 19.92 -6.99 29.55
CA PHE A 139 19.08 -7.04 28.35
C PHE A 139 19.44 -8.29 27.51
N ARG A 140 18.45 -9.17 27.28
CA ARG A 140 18.65 -10.45 26.58
C ARG A 140 17.71 -10.65 25.38
N TYR A 141 16.93 -9.63 25.01
CA TYR A 141 16.02 -9.71 23.88
C TYR A 141 16.79 -9.54 22.57
N HIS A 142 16.42 -10.36 21.58
CA HIS A 142 17.04 -10.31 20.27
C HIS A 142 16.70 -8.99 19.57
N ILE A 143 17.72 -8.27 19.14
CA ILE A 143 17.59 -7.11 18.26
C ILE A 143 17.92 -7.58 16.85
N PRO A 144 16.99 -7.44 15.88
CA PRO A 144 17.26 -7.84 14.50
C PRO A 144 18.45 -7.09 13.91
N SER A 145 19.08 -7.68 12.90
CA SER A 145 20.18 -7.05 12.16
C SER A 145 19.62 -5.92 11.30
N VAL A 146 19.58 -4.71 11.85
CA VAL A 146 19.17 -3.48 11.16
C VAL A 146 20.42 -2.69 10.78
N THR A 147 20.60 -2.42 9.49
CA THR A 147 21.77 -1.67 9.01
C THR A 147 21.85 -0.29 9.67
N ASN A 148 22.95 -0.01 10.34
CA ASN A 148 23.19 1.24 11.06
C ASN A 148 22.11 1.56 12.11
N ILE A 149 21.72 0.56 12.92
CA ILE A 149 20.60 0.67 13.87
C ILE A 149 20.75 1.87 14.82
N ASP A 150 21.94 2.14 15.32
CA ASP A 150 22.21 3.24 16.25
C ASP A 150 22.10 4.63 15.60
N LYS A 151 22.20 4.71 14.28
CA LYS A 151 21.89 5.92 13.51
C LYS A 151 20.39 6.19 13.49
N TRP A 152 19.57 5.13 13.43
CA TRP A 152 18.14 5.23 13.24
C TRP A 152 17.34 5.26 14.54
N PHE A 153 17.86 4.66 15.61
CA PHE A 153 17.12 4.52 16.87
C PHE A 153 17.97 4.96 18.06
N ILE A 154 17.37 5.71 18.95
CA ILE A 154 17.96 5.93 20.28
C ILE A 154 17.93 4.62 21.06
N ARG A 155 18.78 4.51 22.09
CA ARG A 155 18.95 3.28 22.90
C ARG A 155 17.62 2.75 23.43
N GLU A 156 16.81 3.62 24.02
CA GLU A 156 15.53 3.27 24.64
C GLU A 156 14.56 2.72 23.57
N SER A 157 14.37 3.42 22.45
CA SER A 157 13.50 2.97 21.37
C SER A 157 13.91 1.62 20.81
N LYS A 158 15.22 1.40 20.65
CA LYS A 158 15.77 0.14 20.15
C LYS A 158 15.44 -1.03 21.08
N PHE A 159 15.61 -0.84 22.37
CA PHE A 159 15.37 -1.87 23.37
C PHE A 159 13.87 -2.14 23.56
N ASP A 160 13.05 -1.11 23.66
CA ASP A 160 11.60 -1.24 23.78
C ASP A 160 10.99 -1.96 22.57
N LEU A 161 11.44 -1.62 21.35
CA LEU A 161 11.02 -2.33 20.14
C LEU A 161 11.42 -3.82 20.18
N ALA A 162 12.60 -4.16 20.70
CA ALA A 162 13.03 -5.55 20.81
C ALA A 162 12.19 -6.33 21.84
N ILE A 163 11.84 -5.73 22.97
CA ILE A 163 10.94 -6.33 23.98
C ILE A 163 9.55 -6.55 23.36
N LEU A 164 9.02 -5.51 22.72
CA LEU A 164 7.71 -5.56 22.05
C LEU A 164 7.66 -6.68 21.02
N LEU A 165 8.64 -6.75 20.13
CA LEU A 165 8.73 -7.79 19.10
C LEU A 165 8.85 -9.20 19.68
N HIS A 166 9.61 -9.36 20.76
CA HIS A 166 9.77 -10.65 21.47
C HIS A 166 8.41 -11.16 21.96
N HIS A 167 7.62 -10.34 22.63
CA HIS A 167 6.31 -10.72 23.13
C HIS A 167 5.33 -11.00 21.99
N ILE A 168 5.34 -10.18 20.95
CA ILE A 168 4.47 -10.39 19.77
C ILE A 168 4.78 -11.75 19.11
N ARG A 169 6.05 -12.11 18.96
CA ARG A 169 6.44 -13.40 18.34
C ARG A 169 6.03 -14.63 19.15
N LYS A 170 5.70 -14.46 20.43
CA LYS A 170 5.18 -15.51 21.31
C LYS A 170 3.66 -15.69 21.26
N ILE A 171 2.94 -14.86 20.54
CA ILE A 171 1.50 -15.02 20.35
C ILE A 171 1.26 -16.25 19.48
N GLU A 172 0.55 -17.26 20.04
CA GLU A 172 0.31 -18.54 19.37
C GLU A 172 -0.65 -18.39 18.17
N ASN A 173 -1.75 -17.65 18.37
CA ASN A 173 -2.70 -17.38 17.31
C ASN A 173 -2.05 -16.55 16.19
N LYS A 174 -1.74 -17.20 15.07
CA LYS A 174 -1.01 -16.59 13.94
C LYS A 174 -1.70 -15.34 13.36
N SER A 175 -3.03 -15.30 13.35
CA SER A 175 -3.77 -14.16 12.84
C SER A 175 -3.65 -12.97 13.78
N LEU A 176 -3.77 -13.21 15.08
CA LEU A 176 -3.56 -12.19 16.10
C LEU A 176 -2.08 -11.74 16.13
N GLN A 177 -1.14 -12.66 15.99
CA GLN A 177 0.29 -12.34 15.89
C GLN A 177 0.57 -11.40 14.72
N ASN A 178 0.05 -11.71 13.53
CA ASN A 178 0.21 -10.86 12.34
C ASN A 178 -0.42 -9.48 12.52
N PHE A 179 -1.57 -9.40 13.19
CA PHE A 179 -2.24 -8.14 13.53
C PHE A 179 -1.34 -7.25 14.43
N PHE A 180 -0.74 -7.83 15.46
CA PHE A 180 0.21 -7.14 16.33
C PHE A 180 1.52 -6.77 15.59
N LEU A 181 2.03 -7.64 14.73
CA LEU A 181 3.21 -7.36 13.88
C LEU A 181 2.95 -6.21 12.89
N LEU A 182 1.73 -6.11 12.36
CA LEU A 182 1.37 -5.00 11.47
C LEU A 182 1.32 -3.68 12.22
N CYS A 183 0.75 -3.67 13.43
CA CYS A 183 0.79 -2.51 14.32
C CYS A 183 2.23 -2.12 14.64
N PHE A 184 3.06 -3.08 15.05
CA PHE A 184 4.48 -2.89 15.30
C PHE A 184 5.18 -2.22 14.11
N SER A 185 5.03 -2.78 12.91
CA SER A 185 5.62 -2.21 11.68
C SER A 185 5.19 -0.77 11.42
N SER A 186 3.93 -0.44 11.72
CA SER A 186 3.36 0.91 11.48
C SER A 186 3.97 1.99 12.36
N ILE A 187 4.53 1.62 13.51
CA ILE A 187 5.13 2.56 14.46
C ILE A 187 6.65 2.67 14.36
N VAL A 188 7.34 1.65 13.82
CA VAL A 188 8.82 1.60 13.80
C VAL A 188 9.45 2.89 13.30
N ARG A 189 8.95 3.44 12.19
CA ARG A 189 9.46 4.71 11.65
C ARG A 189 9.10 5.92 12.52
N LYS A 190 7.97 5.89 13.23
CA LYS A 190 7.54 6.97 14.14
C LYS A 190 8.49 7.11 15.33
N VAL A 191 8.91 5.99 15.89
CA VAL A 191 9.78 5.92 17.08
C VAL A 191 11.27 5.87 16.73
N SER A 192 11.63 6.18 15.49
CA SER A 192 13.00 6.30 14.99
C SER A 192 13.40 7.76 14.75
N ASN A 193 14.67 8.01 14.46
CA ASN A 193 15.20 9.32 14.03
C ASN A 193 14.76 9.72 12.61
N ALA A 194 14.11 8.82 11.86
CA ALA A 194 13.70 9.11 10.50
C ALA A 194 12.52 10.08 10.43
N LYS A 195 12.42 10.85 9.35
CA LYS A 195 11.22 11.62 9.04
C LYS A 195 10.02 10.68 8.88
N ASN A 196 8.87 11.06 9.42
CA ASN A 196 7.69 10.16 9.43
C ASN A 196 7.09 9.90 8.04
N LEU A 197 6.98 10.94 7.23
CA LEU A 197 6.30 10.93 5.94
C LEU A 197 7.26 11.47 4.87
N ASP A 198 8.16 10.64 4.38
CA ASP A 198 9.09 11.00 3.31
C ASP A 198 9.27 9.82 2.37
N GLN A 199 9.44 10.11 1.08
CA GLN A 199 9.72 9.13 0.04
C GLN A 199 11.08 8.46 0.22
N HIS A 200 11.97 9.14 0.95
CA HIS A 200 13.30 8.64 1.26
C HIS A 200 13.48 8.46 2.76
N LEU A 201 14.24 7.46 3.13
CA LEU A 201 14.61 7.25 4.51
C LEU A 201 15.73 8.24 4.87
N CYS A 202 15.38 9.37 5.49
CA CYS A 202 16.31 10.39 5.91
C CYS A 202 16.09 10.77 7.38
N ILE A 203 17.18 11.20 8.03
CA ILE A 203 17.12 11.64 9.43
C ILE A 203 16.42 13.00 9.50
N LYS A 204 15.58 13.16 10.51
CA LYS A 204 15.04 14.44 10.94
C LYS A 204 15.84 14.90 12.16
N LYS A 205 16.70 15.91 12.00
CA LYS A 205 17.38 16.56 13.13
C LYS A 205 16.34 17.05 14.15
N GLU A 206 16.64 16.94 15.43
CA GLU A 206 15.80 17.43 16.53
C GLU A 206 14.38 16.84 16.56
N LYS A 207 14.19 15.63 16.04
CA LYS A 207 12.91 14.94 16.12
C LYS A 207 12.64 14.55 17.57
N LYS A 208 11.55 15.04 18.14
CA LYS A 208 11.03 14.51 19.41
C LYS A 208 10.50 13.09 19.17
N ILE A 209 11.19 12.10 19.69
CA ILE A 209 10.84 10.68 19.54
C ILE A 209 9.80 10.33 20.61
N PRO A 210 8.61 9.85 20.22
CA PRO A 210 7.59 9.45 21.17
C PRO A 210 7.96 8.13 21.86
N ASP A 211 7.39 7.88 23.03
CA ASP A 211 7.49 6.59 23.70
C ASP A 211 6.99 5.45 22.82
N VAL A 212 7.71 4.34 22.83
CA VAL A 212 7.42 3.18 21.98
C VAL A 212 6.12 2.49 22.39
N TYR A 213 5.96 2.24 23.71
CA TYR A 213 4.78 1.54 24.20
C TYR A 213 3.50 2.36 24.01
N ASP A 214 3.52 3.63 24.43
CA ASP A 214 2.37 4.53 24.29
C ASP A 214 1.95 4.68 22.81
N THR A 215 2.94 4.77 21.90
CA THR A 215 2.68 4.85 20.45
C THR A 215 2.07 3.56 19.93
N PHE A 216 2.54 2.42 20.39
CA PHE A 216 2.03 1.11 20.03
C PHE A 216 0.63 0.87 20.59
N GLU A 217 0.42 1.10 21.90
CA GLU A 217 -0.86 0.90 22.57
C GLU A 217 -1.96 1.74 21.93
N LYS A 218 -1.70 3.02 21.68
CA LYS A 218 -2.65 3.90 21.00
C LYS A 218 -3.02 3.40 19.60
N LYS A 219 -2.04 2.90 18.84
CA LYS A 219 -2.29 2.42 17.48
C LYS A 219 -3.02 1.08 17.47
N ILE A 220 -2.65 0.14 18.35
CA ILE A 220 -3.25 -1.19 18.37
C ILE A 220 -4.71 -1.16 18.85
N LEU A 221 -5.04 -0.27 19.80
CA LEU A 221 -6.42 -0.06 20.23
C LEU A 221 -7.28 0.52 19.11
N LEU A 222 -6.78 1.50 18.36
CA LEU A 222 -7.48 2.01 17.18
C LEU A 222 -7.69 0.91 16.13
N MET A 223 -6.68 0.09 15.88
CA MET A 223 -6.78 -1.03 14.93
C MET A 223 -7.78 -2.09 15.40
N GLU A 224 -7.90 -2.32 16.72
CA GLU A 224 -8.89 -3.24 17.30
C GLU A 224 -10.32 -2.75 16.98
N GLU A 225 -10.62 -1.47 17.19
CA GLU A 225 -11.93 -0.90 16.85
C GLU A 225 -12.23 -0.98 15.35
N GLN A 226 -11.27 -0.60 14.53
CA GLN A 226 -11.39 -0.70 13.07
C GLN A 226 -11.60 -2.15 12.59
N MET A 227 -11.00 -3.14 13.27
CA MET A 227 -11.22 -4.56 12.98
C MET A 227 -12.65 -4.99 13.32
N LYS A 228 -13.22 -4.52 14.44
CA LYS A 228 -14.61 -4.77 14.80
C LYS A 228 -15.56 -4.23 13.73
N GLU A 229 -15.32 -2.98 13.30
CA GLU A 229 -16.08 -2.36 12.21
C GLU A 229 -15.93 -3.13 10.90
N PHE A 230 -14.72 -3.56 10.56
CA PHE A 230 -14.46 -4.37 9.37
C PHE A 230 -15.24 -5.69 9.42
N VAL A 231 -15.15 -6.45 10.52
CA VAL A 231 -15.91 -7.70 10.70
C VAL A 231 -17.41 -7.47 10.59
N LYS A 232 -17.93 -6.37 11.19
CA LYS A 232 -19.34 -5.98 11.09
C LYS A 232 -19.74 -5.67 9.64
N SER A 233 -18.89 -4.95 8.90
CA SER A 233 -19.16 -4.58 7.50
C SER A 233 -19.23 -5.77 6.54
N LEU A 234 -18.61 -6.87 6.91
CA LEU A 234 -18.61 -8.10 6.12
C LEU A 234 -19.91 -8.91 6.28
N GLY A 235 -20.69 -8.69 7.35
CA GLY A 235 -21.94 -9.42 7.60
C GLY A 235 -21.75 -10.95 7.64
N ALA A 236 -22.64 -11.69 6.98
CA ALA A 236 -22.60 -13.17 6.92
C ALA A 236 -21.55 -13.70 5.90
N LEU A 237 -20.44 -13.01 5.69
CA LEU A 237 -19.39 -13.31 4.71
C LEU A 237 -18.60 -14.61 4.95
N ASN A 238 -18.98 -15.44 5.92
CA ASN A 238 -18.41 -16.80 6.10
C ASN A 238 -18.50 -17.69 4.84
N LYS A 239 -19.17 -17.22 3.77
CA LYS A 239 -19.34 -17.92 2.48
C LYS A 239 -18.30 -17.57 1.42
N TYR A 240 -17.47 -16.52 1.64
CA TYR A 240 -16.53 -16.07 0.63
C TYR A 240 -15.10 -16.55 0.96
N SER A 241 -14.42 -17.05 -0.05
CA SER A 241 -13.04 -17.49 0.09
C SER A 241 -12.12 -16.29 0.37
N SER A 242 -11.19 -16.45 1.32
CA SER A 242 -10.14 -15.46 1.58
C SER A 242 -9.39 -15.11 0.30
N PRO A 243 -8.88 -13.87 0.16
CA PRO A 243 -8.07 -13.48 -0.99
C PRO A 243 -6.87 -14.40 -1.20
N LYS A 244 -6.60 -14.76 -2.46
CA LYS A 244 -5.40 -15.51 -2.87
C LYS A 244 -4.27 -14.52 -3.11
N LEU A 245 -3.26 -14.52 -2.23
CA LEU A 245 -2.19 -13.52 -2.25
C LEU A 245 -0.82 -14.17 -2.42
N GLN A 246 -0.03 -13.63 -3.34
CA GLN A 246 1.26 -14.19 -3.69
C GLN A 246 2.34 -13.11 -3.72
N ALA A 247 3.56 -13.47 -3.31
CA ALA A 247 4.75 -12.68 -3.59
C ALA A 247 5.32 -13.20 -4.92
N HIS A 248 4.98 -12.54 -6.03
CA HIS A 248 5.31 -13.01 -7.39
C HIS A 248 5.48 -11.85 -8.36
N ASP A 249 6.34 -12.05 -9.33
CA ASP A 249 6.62 -11.07 -10.38
C ASP A 249 5.44 -11.00 -11.37
N CYS A 250 4.87 -9.81 -11.54
CA CYS A 250 3.75 -9.58 -12.46
C CYS A 250 4.08 -9.90 -13.94
N ARG A 251 5.37 -9.88 -14.32
CA ARG A 251 5.85 -10.26 -15.67
C ARG A 251 5.80 -11.77 -15.93
N LYS A 252 5.45 -12.55 -14.91
CA LYS A 252 5.29 -14.01 -14.94
C LYS A 252 3.95 -14.46 -14.37
N LEU A 253 2.95 -13.59 -14.46
CA LEU A 253 1.66 -13.77 -13.79
C LEU A 253 0.95 -15.07 -14.16
N THR A 254 1.13 -15.57 -15.40
CA THR A 254 0.55 -16.84 -15.86
C THR A 254 1.10 -18.08 -15.16
N GLU A 255 2.21 -17.97 -14.42
CA GLU A 255 2.71 -19.07 -13.58
C GLU A 255 1.79 -19.32 -12.37
N VAL A 256 1.02 -18.31 -11.94
CA VAL A 256 0.22 -18.34 -10.70
C VAL A 256 -1.25 -18.01 -10.89
N VAL A 257 -1.62 -17.45 -12.04
CA VAL A 257 -3.00 -17.12 -12.41
C VAL A 257 -3.30 -17.76 -13.77
N PRO A 258 -4.32 -18.65 -13.88
CA PRO A 258 -4.64 -19.30 -15.14
C PRO A 258 -5.04 -18.30 -16.23
N LYS A 259 -4.69 -18.61 -17.49
CA LYS A 259 -5.12 -17.83 -18.65
C LYS A 259 -6.64 -17.77 -18.75
N ASN A 260 -7.18 -16.62 -19.19
CA ASN A 260 -8.62 -16.38 -19.37
C ASN A 260 -9.47 -16.74 -18.13
N SER A 261 -8.97 -16.46 -16.92
CA SER A 261 -9.66 -16.79 -15.65
C SER A 261 -10.15 -15.57 -14.87
N VAL A 262 -9.68 -14.37 -15.23
CA VAL A 262 -9.95 -13.12 -14.52
C VAL A 262 -11.07 -12.34 -15.20
N ASP A 263 -12.03 -11.84 -14.41
CA ASP A 263 -13.16 -11.05 -14.92
C ASP A 263 -12.89 -9.55 -14.91
N VAL A 264 -12.06 -9.05 -13.99
CA VAL A 264 -11.65 -7.65 -13.95
C VAL A 264 -10.25 -7.52 -13.35
N VAL A 265 -9.45 -6.63 -13.93
CA VAL A 265 -8.17 -6.17 -13.36
C VAL A 265 -8.32 -4.72 -12.95
N ILE A 266 -7.97 -4.39 -11.70
CA ILE A 266 -7.87 -3.01 -11.21
C ILE A 266 -6.53 -2.91 -10.51
N THR A 267 -5.66 -2.03 -11.00
CA THR A 267 -4.29 -1.98 -10.51
C THR A 267 -3.67 -0.60 -10.67
N SER A 268 -2.68 -0.29 -9.83
CA SER A 268 -1.83 0.90 -9.93
C SER A 268 -0.37 0.47 -9.94
N PRO A 269 0.26 0.41 -11.11
CA PRO A 269 1.67 0.03 -11.22
C PRO A 269 2.59 1.10 -10.61
N PRO A 270 3.86 0.80 -10.36
CA PRO A 270 4.84 1.81 -10.00
C PRO A 270 4.93 2.89 -11.09
N TYR A 271 5.16 4.14 -10.69
CA TYR A 271 5.17 5.27 -11.63
C TYR A 271 6.52 5.53 -12.33
N GLY A 272 7.48 4.63 -12.21
CA GLY A 272 8.77 4.71 -12.91
C GLY A 272 9.70 5.87 -12.51
N THR A 273 9.21 6.89 -11.84
CA THR A 273 9.95 8.17 -11.61
C THR A 273 10.34 8.42 -10.17
N GLY A 274 10.21 7.42 -9.26
CA GLY A 274 10.23 7.92 -7.96
C GLY A 274 10.72 7.07 -6.82
N SER A 275 9.79 6.64 -6.05
CA SER A 275 10.09 6.10 -4.73
C SER A 275 10.45 4.65 -4.82
N LYS A 276 11.61 4.35 -4.28
CA LYS A 276 12.05 2.97 -4.11
C LYS A 276 11.34 2.41 -2.88
N TYR A 277 10.22 1.71 -3.07
CA TYR A 277 9.41 1.16 -1.98
C TYR A 277 10.23 0.30 -1.02
N THR A 278 11.18 -0.47 -1.54
CA THR A 278 12.12 -1.26 -0.73
C THR A 278 12.93 -0.39 0.23
N ASP A 279 13.36 0.80 -0.20
CA ASP A 279 14.11 1.73 0.66
C ASP A 279 13.18 2.46 1.65
N VAL A 280 11.96 2.81 1.23
CA VAL A 280 10.95 3.44 2.10
C VAL A 280 10.60 2.56 3.29
N TYR A 281 10.41 1.25 3.05
CA TYR A 281 10.02 0.27 4.07
C TYR A 281 11.18 -0.55 4.62
N ARG A 282 12.43 -0.15 4.37
CA ARG A 282 13.62 -0.89 4.82
C ARG A 282 13.59 -1.23 6.31
N MET A 283 13.19 -0.29 7.17
CA MET A 283 13.07 -0.55 8.61
C MET A 283 12.06 -1.64 8.93
N SER A 284 10.91 -1.66 8.23
CA SER A 284 9.90 -2.71 8.39
C SER A 284 10.42 -4.07 7.95
N PHE A 285 11.13 -4.14 6.82
CA PHE A 285 11.79 -5.38 6.38
C PHE A 285 12.79 -5.88 7.42
N ASP A 286 13.67 -5.00 7.89
CA ASP A 286 14.74 -5.36 8.83
C ASP A 286 14.16 -5.84 10.17
N TRP A 287 13.22 -5.11 10.76
CA TRP A 287 12.62 -5.48 12.05
C TRP A 287 11.74 -6.73 11.98
N LEU A 288 11.01 -6.92 10.90
CA LEU A 288 10.17 -8.10 10.74
C LEU A 288 10.96 -9.33 10.27
N GLY A 289 12.18 -9.18 9.78
CA GLY A 289 12.99 -10.25 9.20
C GLY A 289 12.44 -10.73 7.86
N LEU A 290 11.86 -9.82 7.07
CA LEU A 290 11.33 -10.15 5.75
C LEU A 290 12.41 -9.99 4.67
N GLU A 291 12.42 -10.90 3.71
CA GLU A 291 13.26 -10.79 2.53
C GLU A 291 12.87 -9.57 1.69
N LYS A 292 13.87 -8.78 1.33
CA LYS A 292 13.70 -7.63 0.41
C LYS A 292 13.67 -8.12 -1.03
N PRO A 293 12.83 -7.53 -1.90
CA PRO A 293 12.90 -7.81 -3.33
C PRO A 293 14.31 -7.53 -3.87
N ILE A 294 14.74 -8.38 -4.79
CA ILE A 294 16.05 -8.19 -5.46
C ILE A 294 15.94 -6.95 -6.33
N ARG A 295 16.84 -5.98 -6.12
CA ARG A 295 16.81 -4.68 -6.85
C ARG A 295 16.75 -4.84 -8.36
N LYS A 296 17.48 -5.81 -8.92
CA LYS A 296 17.52 -6.05 -10.39
C LYS A 296 16.21 -6.57 -10.97
N THR A 297 15.34 -7.18 -10.13
CA THR A 297 14.05 -7.72 -10.58
C THR A 297 12.88 -6.80 -10.30
N SER A 298 13.06 -5.78 -9.48
CA SER A 298 12.00 -4.81 -9.16
C SER A 298 11.86 -3.77 -10.25
N LEU A 299 10.64 -3.54 -10.74
CA LEU A 299 10.31 -2.50 -11.72
C LEU A 299 10.69 -1.10 -11.23
N GLU A 300 10.64 -0.84 -9.92
CA GLU A 300 10.97 0.45 -9.31
C GLU A 300 12.45 0.87 -9.46
N HIS A 301 13.31 -0.09 -9.79
CA HIS A 301 14.76 0.11 -9.94
C HIS A 301 15.22 -0.01 -11.41
N ASN A 302 14.31 -0.28 -12.33
CA ASN A 302 14.70 -0.52 -13.72
C ASN A 302 14.76 0.81 -14.48
N LEU A 303 15.89 1.05 -15.13
CA LEU A 303 16.10 2.21 -16.01
C LEU A 303 15.21 2.12 -17.26
N ASP A 304 14.87 0.88 -17.68
CA ASP A 304 14.00 0.57 -18.81
C ASP A 304 12.57 0.22 -18.32
N PHE A 305 11.96 1.13 -17.60
CA PHE A 305 10.63 0.91 -16.98
C PHE A 305 9.54 0.55 -17.99
N ALA A 306 9.46 1.25 -19.12
CA ALA A 306 8.37 1.07 -20.10
C ALA A 306 8.35 -0.34 -20.74
N PRO A 307 9.47 -0.90 -21.23
CA PRO A 307 9.50 -2.27 -21.74
C PRO A 307 9.12 -3.34 -20.71
N GLU A 308 9.49 -3.12 -19.46
CA GLU A 308 9.15 -4.05 -18.38
C GLU A 308 7.65 -3.96 -18.01
N LEU A 309 7.07 -2.76 -18.05
CA LEU A 309 5.64 -2.56 -17.86
C LEU A 309 4.83 -3.22 -18.99
N LYS A 310 5.31 -3.15 -20.23
CA LYS A 310 4.71 -3.85 -21.38
C LYS A 310 4.61 -5.35 -21.13
N LYS A 311 5.69 -5.99 -20.65
CA LYS A 311 5.67 -7.42 -20.29
C LYS A 311 4.59 -7.74 -19.24
N ALA A 312 4.39 -6.86 -18.25
CA ALA A 312 3.32 -7.03 -17.28
C ALA A 312 1.93 -6.90 -17.92
N LEU A 313 1.73 -5.94 -18.84
CA LEU A 313 0.48 -5.78 -19.60
C LEU A 313 0.18 -7.01 -20.47
N GLU A 314 1.18 -7.62 -21.11
CA GLU A 314 1.06 -8.86 -21.86
C GLU A 314 0.54 -9.99 -20.97
N GLN A 315 1.08 -10.14 -19.76
CA GLN A 315 0.62 -11.15 -18.82
C GLN A 315 -0.81 -10.87 -18.32
N ILE A 316 -1.15 -9.60 -18.05
CA ILE A 316 -2.51 -9.20 -17.70
C ILE A 316 -3.47 -9.56 -18.83
N TYR A 317 -3.12 -9.27 -20.07
CA TYR A 317 -3.93 -9.65 -21.24
C TYR A 317 -4.19 -11.17 -21.29
N LEU A 318 -3.16 -11.98 -21.07
CA LEU A 318 -3.28 -13.43 -21.11
C LEU A 318 -4.24 -13.98 -20.06
N VAL A 319 -4.24 -13.45 -18.84
CA VAL A 319 -5.09 -13.94 -17.73
C VAL A 319 -6.52 -13.38 -17.77
N LEU A 320 -6.72 -12.21 -18.38
CA LEU A 320 -8.04 -11.58 -18.51
C LEU A 320 -8.91 -12.33 -19.50
N LYS A 321 -10.20 -12.52 -19.20
CA LYS A 321 -11.18 -13.12 -20.11
C LYS A 321 -11.53 -12.16 -21.26
N LYS A 322 -11.91 -12.70 -22.42
CA LYS A 322 -12.39 -11.93 -23.57
C LYS A 322 -13.61 -11.08 -23.19
N GLY A 323 -13.67 -9.84 -23.66
CA GLY A 323 -14.74 -8.88 -23.40
C GLY A 323 -14.69 -8.26 -21.98
N LYS A 324 -13.65 -8.52 -21.18
CA LYS A 324 -13.49 -8.03 -19.83
C LYS A 324 -12.49 -6.87 -19.75
N TYR A 325 -12.46 -6.19 -18.60
CA TYR A 325 -11.81 -4.89 -18.45
C TYR A 325 -10.55 -4.93 -17.57
N CYS A 326 -9.56 -4.13 -17.97
CA CYS A 326 -8.41 -3.75 -17.15
C CYS A 326 -8.46 -2.25 -16.88
N CYS A 327 -8.59 -1.88 -15.60
CA CYS A 327 -8.60 -0.49 -15.12
C CYS A 327 -7.22 -0.20 -14.52
N PHE A 328 -6.47 0.67 -15.18
CA PHE A 328 -5.08 0.95 -14.88
C PHE A 328 -4.97 2.35 -14.27
N VAL A 329 -4.79 2.43 -12.95
CA VAL A 329 -4.73 3.70 -12.22
C VAL A 329 -3.32 4.26 -12.31
N TYR A 330 -3.17 5.42 -12.91
CA TYR A 330 -1.88 6.01 -13.21
C TYR A 330 -1.87 7.53 -12.99
N GLY A 331 -0.92 8.03 -12.22
CA GLY A 331 -0.68 9.46 -12.05
C GLY A 331 0.49 9.89 -12.93
N ASP A 332 0.23 10.66 -13.98
CA ASP A 332 1.29 11.13 -14.87
C ASP A 332 1.65 12.59 -14.59
N PRO A 333 2.87 12.86 -14.07
CA PRO A 333 3.34 14.22 -13.81
C PRO A 333 3.93 14.91 -15.03
N SER A 334 4.11 14.24 -16.18
CA SER A 334 4.83 14.77 -17.33
C SER A 334 3.91 15.00 -18.54
N THR A 335 4.13 16.12 -19.24
CA THR A 335 3.33 16.55 -20.38
C THR A 335 3.90 16.17 -21.75
N GLU A 336 5.17 15.84 -21.85
CA GLU A 336 5.86 15.71 -23.15
C GLU A 336 6.21 14.31 -23.62
N ASN A 337 6.46 13.36 -22.69
CA ASN A 337 6.63 11.93 -23.01
C ASN A 337 5.85 11.12 -21.99
N SER A 338 4.52 11.21 -22.08
CA SER A 338 3.69 10.67 -21.02
C SER A 338 3.73 9.15 -21.04
N LEU A 339 4.14 8.57 -19.93
CA LEU A 339 4.04 7.13 -19.69
C LEU A 339 2.59 6.63 -19.92
N THR A 340 1.60 7.53 -19.80
CA THR A 340 0.21 7.32 -20.18
C THR A 340 0.08 6.98 -21.66
N GLN A 341 0.71 7.75 -22.56
CA GLN A 341 0.68 7.45 -24.02
C GLN A 341 1.35 6.12 -24.30
N ILE A 342 2.53 5.88 -23.70
CA ILE A 342 3.26 4.61 -23.87
C ILE A 342 2.40 3.42 -23.41
N ALA A 343 1.76 3.55 -22.24
CA ALA A 343 0.90 2.49 -21.73
C ALA A 343 -0.31 2.20 -22.65
N ILE A 344 -0.91 3.25 -23.24
CA ILE A 344 -2.00 3.10 -24.20
C ILE A 344 -1.51 2.43 -25.49
N ASP A 345 -0.38 2.85 -26.04
CA ASP A 345 0.16 2.33 -27.29
C ASP A 345 0.62 0.86 -27.12
N ASP A 346 1.26 0.55 -26.00
CA ASP A 346 1.64 -0.81 -25.65
C ASP A 346 0.42 -1.71 -25.46
N ALA A 347 -0.59 -1.26 -24.72
CA ALA A 347 -1.83 -2.02 -24.54
C ALA A 347 -2.51 -2.32 -25.88
N LYS A 348 -2.61 -1.33 -26.77
CA LYS A 348 -3.16 -1.52 -28.14
C LYS A 348 -2.32 -2.52 -28.95
N SER A 349 -0.97 -2.43 -28.88
CA SER A 349 -0.07 -3.35 -29.58
C SER A 349 -0.20 -4.80 -29.11
N ILE A 350 -0.61 -5.01 -27.85
CA ILE A 350 -0.86 -6.33 -27.25
C ILE A 350 -2.23 -6.91 -27.70
N GLY A 351 -3.17 -6.05 -28.07
CA GLY A 351 -4.52 -6.44 -28.49
C GLY A 351 -5.66 -5.91 -27.61
N PHE A 352 -5.39 -5.06 -26.65
CA PHE A 352 -6.44 -4.36 -25.91
C PHE A 352 -7.12 -3.29 -26.77
N THR A 353 -8.42 -3.11 -26.58
CA THR A 353 -9.15 -1.91 -27.02
C THR A 353 -9.06 -0.87 -25.91
N TYR A 354 -8.63 0.33 -26.25
CA TYR A 354 -8.65 1.47 -25.33
C TYR A 354 -10.02 2.14 -25.39
N GLU A 355 -10.76 2.10 -24.27
CA GLU A 355 -12.13 2.65 -24.18
C GLU A 355 -12.14 4.14 -23.79
N GLY A 356 -11.12 4.61 -23.04
CA GLY A 356 -11.00 5.99 -22.63
C GLY A 356 -10.38 6.16 -21.23
N LEU A 357 -10.47 7.40 -20.73
CA LEU A 357 -9.84 7.83 -19.47
C LEU A 357 -10.89 8.36 -18.51
N ILE A 358 -10.81 7.94 -17.25
CA ILE A 358 -11.53 8.57 -16.13
C ILE A 358 -10.54 9.47 -15.38
N SER A 359 -10.91 10.73 -15.18
CA SER A 359 -10.12 11.71 -14.44
C SER A 359 -10.54 11.75 -12.98
N CYS A 360 -9.57 11.73 -12.06
CA CYS A 360 -9.81 11.87 -10.63
C CYS A 360 -9.03 13.06 -10.08
N PRO A 361 -9.61 14.27 -10.03
CA PRO A 361 -8.99 15.43 -9.45
C PRO A 361 -8.60 15.20 -7.98
N ILE A 362 -7.41 15.69 -7.60
CA ILE A 362 -6.92 15.62 -6.22
C ILE A 362 -7.24 16.96 -5.54
N GLU A 363 -8.28 16.96 -4.70
CA GLU A 363 -8.59 18.15 -3.90
C GLU A 363 -7.53 18.36 -2.81
N LYS A 364 -7.03 19.60 -2.71
CA LYS A 364 -6.10 19.98 -1.64
C LYS A 364 -6.87 20.20 -0.34
N THR A 365 -6.87 19.23 0.55
CA THR A 365 -7.45 19.39 1.89
C THR A 365 -6.42 19.63 3.02
N VAL A 366 -5.12 19.51 2.75
CA VAL A 366 -4.08 19.65 3.77
C VAL A 366 -2.94 20.57 3.29
N LYS A 367 -2.75 21.71 3.98
CA LYS A 367 -1.53 22.52 3.88
C LYS A 367 -0.34 21.72 4.40
N ASN A 368 0.44 21.12 3.52
CA ASN A 368 1.71 20.52 3.89
C ASN A 368 2.84 21.55 3.76
N HIS A 369 3.55 21.82 4.85
CA HIS A 369 4.66 22.77 4.95
C HIS A 369 5.90 22.45 4.09
N HIS A 370 5.87 21.46 3.21
CA HIS A 370 7.00 21.02 2.38
C HIS A 370 6.77 21.20 0.87
N GLU A 371 6.07 22.26 0.46
CA GLU A 371 5.72 22.51 -0.96
C GLU A 371 6.91 22.80 -1.90
N LYS A 372 8.12 22.98 -1.41
CA LYS A 372 9.26 23.44 -2.25
C LYS A 372 9.82 22.41 -3.25
N TYR A 373 9.53 21.09 -3.12
CA TYR A 373 10.16 20.03 -3.93
C TYR A 373 9.23 18.89 -4.38
N ARG A 374 7.92 18.99 -4.25
CA ARG A 374 7.03 17.95 -4.78
C ARG A 374 6.59 18.29 -6.19
N ARG A 375 6.86 17.39 -7.15
CA ARG A 375 6.07 17.34 -8.39
C ARG A 375 4.63 17.13 -7.97
N TYR A 376 3.80 18.11 -8.22
CA TYR A 376 2.38 18.08 -7.88
C TYR A 376 1.66 17.25 -8.94
N ILE A 377 1.01 16.15 -8.54
CA ILE A 377 0.09 15.38 -9.37
C ILE A 377 -1.32 15.91 -9.06
N PRO A 378 -1.89 16.75 -9.89
CA PRO A 378 -3.20 17.35 -9.61
C PRO A 378 -4.37 16.40 -9.85
N LYS A 379 -4.15 15.33 -10.60
CA LYS A 379 -5.17 14.34 -10.97
C LYS A 379 -4.54 12.94 -11.04
N ASP A 380 -5.29 11.93 -10.63
CA ASP A 380 -5.01 10.56 -11.06
C ASP A 380 -5.84 10.26 -12.29
N PHE A 381 -5.30 9.48 -13.20
CA PHE A 381 -5.97 9.00 -14.39
C PHE A 381 -6.22 7.50 -14.28
N ILE A 382 -7.38 7.07 -14.71
CA ILE A 382 -7.73 5.66 -14.79
C ILE A 382 -7.94 5.33 -16.27
N LEU A 383 -7.00 4.59 -16.84
CA LEU A 383 -7.08 4.13 -18.22
C LEU A 383 -7.93 2.87 -18.26
N ILE A 384 -8.91 2.85 -19.15
CA ILE A 384 -9.85 1.73 -19.30
C ILE A 384 -9.51 0.97 -20.58
N PHE A 385 -9.09 -0.26 -20.39
CA PHE A 385 -8.79 -1.20 -21.48
C PHE A 385 -9.77 -2.36 -21.46
N LYS A 386 -10.12 -2.88 -22.65
CA LYS A 386 -10.97 -4.05 -22.84
C LYS A 386 -10.23 -5.09 -23.68
N LYS A 387 -10.27 -6.36 -23.24
CA LYS A 387 -9.73 -7.49 -24.04
C LYS A 387 -10.71 -7.99 -25.07
#